data_0d56261f1787150d07f6d99a4f7018e1
#
_entry.id   0d56261f1787150d07f6d99a4f7018e1
#
_cell.length_a   1.000
_cell.length_b   1.000
_cell.length_c   1.000
_cell.angle_alpha   90.00
_cell.angle_beta   90.00
_cell.angle_gamma   90.00
#
_symmetry.space_group_name_H-M   'P 1'
#
loop_
_entity.id
_entity.type
_entity.pdbx_description
1 polymer ?
#
loop_
_entity_poly.entity_id
_entity_poly.type
_entity_poly.pdbx_seq_one_letter_code
_entity_poly.pdbx_strand_id
1 'polypeptide(L)'
;MLLLAVLVLAGCGREKKIESELLGIEEKDGYTLVTVRDPWKVGQTLHRYALVPRDKPLPDGLPDATVIKVPLRSAVVYSDVYARPIVELGCGNAIVGVLDAQYFKTPEVVAGLKSGKISDCGSSMSPSTERIVSAAPEAILSECLSLPDSTAAWASQYDFPGSTSEEIAA
;
A
#
# COMPACT_ATOMS: atom_id res chain seq x y z
N MET A 1 -52.81 -15.39 -29.47
CA MET A 1 -51.46 -15.92 -29.29
C MET A 1 -50.50 -14.74 -29.14
N LEU A 2 -50.19 -14.39 -27.88
CA LEU A 2 -49.39 -13.22 -27.55
C LEU A 2 -47.98 -13.72 -27.22
N LEU A 3 -47.01 -13.45 -28.09
CA LEU A 3 -45.61 -13.85 -27.94
C LEU A 3 -44.91 -12.83 -27.03
N LEU A 4 -44.68 -13.21 -25.76
CA LEU A 4 -43.97 -12.38 -24.78
C LEU A 4 -42.46 -12.53 -25.05
N ALA A 5 -41.85 -11.53 -25.69
CA ALA A 5 -40.40 -11.46 -25.86
C ALA A 5 -39.76 -11.04 -24.54
N VAL A 6 -39.15 -12.00 -23.84
CA VAL A 6 -38.33 -11.72 -22.66
C VAL A 6 -36.99 -11.17 -23.16
N LEU A 7 -36.80 -9.85 -23.03
CA LEU A 7 -35.52 -9.18 -23.26
C LEU A 7 -34.63 -9.46 -22.06
N VAL A 8 -33.71 -10.43 -22.16
CA VAL A 8 -32.64 -10.65 -21.19
C VAL A 8 -31.62 -9.50 -21.39
N LEU A 9 -31.72 -8.50 -20.54
CA LEU A 9 -30.66 -7.49 -20.40
C LEU A 9 -29.46 -8.16 -19.72
N ALA A 10 -28.56 -8.72 -20.51
CA ALA A 10 -27.25 -9.06 -20.08
C ALA A 10 -26.54 -7.74 -19.69
N GLY A 11 -26.57 -7.43 -18.40
CA GLY A 11 -25.77 -6.36 -17.82
C GLY A 11 -24.30 -6.74 -17.95
N CYS A 12 -23.66 -6.31 -19.05
CA CYS A 12 -22.21 -6.29 -19.12
C CYS A 12 -21.71 -5.40 -17.99
N GLY A 13 -21.18 -5.99 -16.93
CA GLY A 13 -20.44 -5.30 -15.90
C GLY A 13 -19.26 -4.60 -16.59
N ARG A 14 -19.40 -3.29 -16.79
CA ARG A 14 -18.34 -2.48 -17.41
C ARG A 14 -17.22 -2.41 -16.39
N GLU A 15 -16.14 -3.17 -16.63
CA GLU A 15 -14.92 -3.06 -15.83
C GLU A 15 -14.52 -1.58 -15.82
N LYS A 16 -14.47 -1.01 -14.61
CA LYS A 16 -14.08 0.39 -14.47
C LYS A 16 -12.55 0.45 -14.55
N LYS A 17 -12.07 1.07 -15.62
CA LYS A 17 -10.64 1.26 -15.88
C LYS A 17 -10.32 2.75 -15.79
N ILE A 18 -9.35 3.08 -14.93
CA ILE A 18 -8.74 4.41 -14.87
C ILE A 18 -7.32 4.24 -15.38
N GLU A 19 -6.94 5.04 -16.35
CA GLU A 19 -5.61 4.95 -16.96
C GLU A 19 -5.00 6.34 -17.10
N SER A 20 -3.78 6.50 -16.63
CA SER A 20 -2.93 7.65 -16.84
C SER A 20 -1.60 7.19 -17.43
N GLU A 21 -0.70 8.13 -17.74
CA GLU A 21 0.62 7.80 -18.28
C GLU A 21 1.41 6.86 -17.34
N LEU A 22 1.37 7.09 -16.03
CA LEU A 22 2.14 6.34 -15.04
C LEU A 22 1.32 5.37 -14.19
N LEU A 23 0.00 5.45 -14.22
CA LEU A 23 -0.85 4.67 -13.33
C LEU A 23 -2.02 4.05 -14.10
N GLY A 24 -2.18 2.73 -13.96
CA GLY A 24 -3.34 1.98 -14.39
C GLY A 24 -4.08 1.41 -13.20
N ILE A 25 -5.41 1.59 -13.12
CA ILE A 25 -6.28 1.00 -12.10
C ILE A 25 -7.40 0.27 -12.81
N GLU A 26 -7.51 -1.03 -12.57
CA GLU A 26 -8.50 -1.90 -13.20
C GLU A 26 -9.28 -2.65 -12.12
N GLU A 27 -10.60 -2.48 -12.09
CA GLU A 27 -11.47 -3.30 -11.23
C GLU A 27 -11.64 -4.68 -11.85
N LYS A 28 -11.28 -5.72 -11.09
CA LYS A 28 -11.40 -7.14 -11.44
C LYS A 28 -12.40 -7.83 -10.52
N ASP A 29 -12.81 -9.04 -10.87
CA ASP A 29 -13.65 -9.83 -9.97
C ASP A 29 -12.89 -10.20 -8.69
N GLY A 30 -13.31 -9.61 -7.59
CA GLY A 30 -12.76 -9.83 -6.26
C GLY A 30 -11.53 -9.01 -5.88
N TYR A 31 -10.95 -8.19 -6.76
CA TYR A 31 -9.82 -7.32 -6.43
C TYR A 31 -9.70 -6.12 -7.38
N THR A 32 -8.86 -5.17 -7.03
CA THR A 32 -8.45 -4.06 -7.91
C THR A 32 -6.99 -4.23 -8.26
N LEU A 33 -6.66 -4.27 -9.55
CA LEU A 33 -5.28 -4.29 -10.02
C LEU A 33 -4.79 -2.85 -10.22
N VAL A 34 -3.71 -2.51 -9.53
CA VAL A 34 -3.00 -1.24 -9.70
C VAL A 34 -1.67 -1.54 -10.38
N THR A 35 -1.41 -0.88 -11.51
CA THR A 35 -0.16 -0.99 -12.26
C THR A 35 0.55 0.35 -12.22
N VAL A 36 1.75 0.37 -11.68
CA VAL A 36 2.66 1.53 -11.69
C VAL A 36 3.64 1.34 -12.84
N ARG A 37 3.71 2.31 -13.76
CA ARG A 37 4.62 2.25 -14.91
C ARG A 37 5.93 2.94 -14.57
N ASP A 38 6.99 2.46 -15.19
CA ASP A 38 8.32 3.04 -15.03
C ASP A 38 8.37 4.43 -15.71
N PRO A 39 8.62 5.53 -14.96
CA PRO A 39 8.66 6.86 -15.53
C PRO A 39 9.91 7.10 -16.39
N TRP A 40 10.95 6.27 -16.26
CA TRP A 40 12.21 6.40 -16.97
C TRP A 40 12.31 5.44 -18.16
N LYS A 41 11.53 4.36 -18.16
CA LYS A 41 11.56 3.31 -19.19
C LYS A 41 10.17 3.11 -19.79
N VAL A 42 9.87 3.86 -20.86
CA VAL A 42 8.57 3.82 -21.53
C VAL A 42 8.16 2.38 -21.88
N GLY A 43 6.92 2.03 -21.52
CA GLY A 43 6.35 0.71 -21.78
C GLY A 43 6.71 -0.37 -20.76
N GLN A 44 7.56 -0.07 -19.77
CA GLN A 44 7.84 -1.00 -18.69
C GLN A 44 6.91 -0.77 -17.48
N THR A 45 6.63 -1.85 -16.77
CA THR A 45 5.94 -1.82 -15.48
C THR A 45 6.98 -1.79 -14.38
N LEU A 46 6.88 -0.81 -13.50
CA LEU A 46 7.70 -0.74 -12.30
C LEU A 46 7.16 -1.69 -11.24
N HIS A 47 5.84 -1.64 -10.98
CA HIS A 47 5.24 -2.48 -9.96
C HIS A 47 3.75 -2.76 -10.24
N ARG A 48 3.25 -3.89 -9.69
CA ARG A 48 1.82 -4.21 -9.68
C ARG A 48 1.36 -4.54 -8.28
N TYR A 49 0.18 -4.03 -7.92
CA TYR A 49 -0.49 -4.34 -6.66
C TYR A 49 -1.88 -4.93 -6.93
N ALA A 50 -2.20 -6.03 -6.27
CA ALA A 50 -3.54 -6.60 -6.23
C ALA A 50 -4.19 -6.21 -4.90
N LEU A 51 -5.08 -5.22 -4.93
CA LEU A 51 -5.82 -4.75 -3.75
C LEU A 51 -7.03 -5.64 -3.54
N VAL A 52 -6.98 -6.50 -2.54
CA VAL A 52 -8.04 -7.49 -2.23
C VAL A 52 -8.81 -7.04 -0.99
N PRO A 53 -10.15 -6.84 -1.07
CA PRO A 53 -10.95 -6.54 0.11
C PRO A 53 -10.74 -7.58 1.21
N ARG A 54 -10.68 -7.13 2.48
CA ARG A 54 -10.39 -8.01 3.62
C ARG A 54 -11.39 -9.11 3.84
N ASP A 55 -12.64 -8.83 3.53
CA ASP A 55 -13.78 -9.74 3.65
C ASP A 55 -13.86 -10.76 2.49
N LYS A 56 -13.00 -10.63 1.49
CA LYS A 56 -12.96 -11.53 0.35
C LYS A 56 -11.79 -12.53 0.46
N PRO A 57 -11.98 -13.76 -0.01
CA PRO A 57 -10.88 -14.71 -0.21
C PRO A 57 -9.91 -14.16 -1.25
N LEU A 58 -8.71 -14.72 -1.30
CA LEU A 58 -7.79 -14.45 -2.40
C LEU A 58 -8.37 -15.05 -3.67
N PRO A 59 -8.51 -14.26 -4.76
CA PRO A 59 -8.93 -14.80 -6.04
C PRO A 59 -7.91 -15.78 -6.61
N ASP A 60 -8.40 -16.80 -7.31
CA ASP A 60 -7.54 -17.71 -8.08
C ASP A 60 -6.96 -17.00 -9.30
N GLY A 61 -5.73 -17.33 -9.68
CA GLY A 61 -5.12 -16.81 -10.91
C GLY A 61 -4.76 -15.32 -10.84
N LEU A 62 -4.41 -14.81 -9.64
CA LEU A 62 -3.85 -13.47 -9.52
C LEU A 62 -2.63 -13.29 -10.45
N PRO A 63 -2.48 -12.15 -11.12
CA PRO A 63 -1.27 -11.85 -11.86
C PRO A 63 -0.06 -11.78 -10.92
N ASP A 64 1.14 -11.75 -11.49
CA ASP A 64 2.35 -11.41 -10.74
C ASP A 64 2.22 -9.98 -10.22
N ALA A 65 1.86 -9.85 -8.94
CA ALA A 65 1.56 -8.60 -8.26
C ALA A 65 1.65 -8.79 -6.74
N THR A 66 2.08 -7.76 -6.04
CA THR A 66 2.03 -7.73 -4.58
C THR A 66 0.58 -7.66 -4.10
N VAL A 67 0.18 -8.64 -3.30
CA VAL A 67 -1.19 -8.71 -2.75
C VAL A 67 -1.28 -7.83 -1.51
N ILE A 68 -2.23 -6.88 -1.51
CA ILE A 68 -2.51 -6.02 -0.37
C ILE A 68 -3.97 -6.18 0.05
N LYS A 69 -4.18 -6.57 1.32
CA LYS A 69 -5.53 -6.60 1.91
C LYS A 69 -5.98 -5.20 2.29
N VAL A 70 -7.10 -4.75 1.71
CA VAL A 70 -7.61 -3.39 1.93
C VAL A 70 -8.96 -3.37 2.68
N PRO A 71 -9.20 -2.30 3.47
CA PRO A 71 -8.30 -1.21 3.79
C PRO A 71 -7.13 -1.66 4.69
N LEU A 72 -5.95 -1.02 4.55
CA LEU A 72 -4.86 -1.18 5.50
C LEU A 72 -5.27 -0.65 6.88
N ARG A 73 -4.92 -1.39 7.94
CA ARG A 73 -5.27 -1.05 9.32
C ARG A 73 -4.11 -0.46 10.10
N SER A 74 -2.89 -0.78 9.68
CA SER A 74 -1.69 -0.30 10.34
C SER A 74 -0.57 -0.09 9.32
N ALA A 75 0.12 1.06 9.44
CA ALA A 75 1.25 1.40 8.61
C ALA A 75 2.33 2.12 9.41
N VAL A 76 3.58 1.84 9.10
CA VAL A 76 4.73 2.67 9.50
C VAL A 76 5.08 3.57 8.32
N VAL A 77 5.33 4.85 8.59
CA VAL A 77 5.53 5.88 7.55
C VAL A 77 6.89 6.55 7.75
N TYR A 78 7.68 6.60 6.70
CA TYR A 78 9.03 7.15 6.74
C TYR A 78 9.07 8.69 6.67
N SER A 79 8.02 9.33 6.15
CA SER A 79 8.04 10.76 5.89
C SER A 79 6.66 11.41 6.08
N ASP A 80 6.65 12.68 6.48
CA ASP A 80 5.44 13.50 6.57
C ASP A 80 4.76 13.70 5.19
N VAL A 81 5.53 13.54 4.10
CA VAL A 81 5.00 13.57 2.72
C VAL A 81 3.98 12.46 2.49
N TYR A 82 4.17 11.27 3.09
CA TYR A 82 3.20 10.17 3.04
C TYR A 82 2.11 10.30 4.10
N ALA A 83 2.46 10.77 5.29
CA ALA A 83 1.52 10.85 6.40
C ALA A 83 0.40 11.86 6.13
N ARG A 84 0.72 13.01 5.56
CA ARG A 84 -0.25 14.08 5.31
C ARG A 84 -1.41 13.63 4.41
N PRO A 85 -1.20 13.06 3.21
CA PRO A 85 -2.30 12.57 2.38
C PRO A 85 -3.14 11.49 3.09
N ILE A 86 -2.52 10.60 3.88
CA ILE A 86 -3.23 9.57 4.64
C ILE A 86 -4.19 10.20 5.65
N VAL A 87 -3.74 11.25 6.35
CA VAL A 87 -4.57 11.99 7.31
C VAL A 87 -5.67 12.77 6.59
N GLU A 88 -5.36 13.46 5.51
CA GLU A 88 -6.33 14.23 4.69
C GLU A 88 -7.44 13.33 4.11
N LEU A 89 -7.12 12.07 3.81
CA LEU A 89 -8.10 11.06 3.38
C LEU A 89 -8.88 10.44 4.56
N GLY A 90 -8.68 10.91 5.79
CA GLY A 90 -9.37 10.39 6.98
C GLY A 90 -8.82 9.06 7.50
N CYS A 91 -7.67 8.60 6.99
CA CYS A 91 -7.06 7.31 7.33
C CYS A 91 -5.92 7.44 8.37
N GLY A 92 -5.75 8.57 9.02
CA GLY A 92 -4.67 8.84 9.98
C GLY A 92 -4.58 7.84 11.13
N ASN A 93 -5.69 7.20 11.49
CA ASN A 93 -5.72 6.14 12.51
C ASN A 93 -4.94 4.87 12.12
N ALA A 94 -4.64 4.68 10.84
CA ALA A 94 -3.82 3.58 10.35
C ALA A 94 -2.32 3.81 10.59
N ILE A 95 -1.89 5.03 10.88
CA ILE A 95 -0.47 5.31 11.18
C ILE A 95 -0.18 4.86 12.61
N VAL A 96 0.62 3.80 12.73
CA VAL A 96 1.01 3.21 14.04
C VAL A 96 2.44 3.50 14.43
N GLY A 97 3.27 3.92 13.48
CA GLY A 97 4.66 4.29 13.73
C GLY A 97 5.22 5.19 12.63
N VAL A 98 6.26 5.91 12.98
CA VAL A 98 6.99 6.78 12.04
C VAL A 98 8.49 6.66 12.28
N LEU A 99 9.27 6.98 11.24
CA LEU A 99 10.71 7.19 11.38
C LEU A 99 11.01 8.69 11.33
N ASP A 100 12.16 9.08 11.87
CA ASP A 100 12.58 10.49 11.91
C ASP A 100 11.47 11.41 12.46
N ALA A 101 10.87 11.02 13.58
CA ALA A 101 9.71 11.64 14.23
C ALA A 101 9.82 13.17 14.38
N GLN A 102 11.06 13.70 14.53
CA GLN A 102 11.34 15.13 14.68
C GLN A 102 11.00 15.96 13.45
N TYR A 103 10.88 15.35 12.28
CA TYR A 103 10.57 16.05 11.03
C TYR A 103 9.08 16.10 10.70
N PHE A 104 8.25 15.35 11.42
CA PHE A 104 6.81 15.38 11.20
C PHE A 104 6.18 16.70 11.65
N LYS A 105 5.31 17.25 10.79
CA LYS A 105 4.56 18.50 11.03
C LYS A 105 3.05 18.28 11.01
N THR A 106 2.58 17.15 10.49
CA THR A 106 1.15 16.80 10.47
C THR A 106 0.62 16.73 11.91
N PRO A 107 -0.36 17.57 12.30
CA PRO A 107 -0.77 17.77 13.69
C PRO A 107 -1.22 16.47 14.37
N GLU A 108 -1.95 15.61 13.66
CA GLU A 108 -2.46 14.32 14.16
C GLU A 108 -1.32 13.36 14.47
N VAL A 109 -0.27 13.33 13.63
CA VAL A 109 0.92 12.51 13.84
C VAL A 109 1.69 13.01 15.05
N VAL A 110 1.90 14.34 15.15
CA VAL A 110 2.59 14.95 16.30
C VAL A 110 1.84 14.69 17.60
N ALA A 111 0.50 14.77 17.58
CA ALA A 111 -0.33 14.45 18.74
C ALA A 111 -0.26 12.96 19.09
N GLY A 112 -0.26 12.08 18.08
CA GLY A 112 -0.10 10.64 18.24
C GLY A 112 1.23 10.25 18.88
N LEU A 113 2.32 10.86 18.44
CA LEU A 113 3.66 10.68 19.03
C LEU A 113 3.69 11.13 20.50
N LYS A 114 3.15 12.32 20.80
CA LYS A 114 3.11 12.84 22.17
C LYS A 114 2.29 11.98 23.12
N SER A 115 1.21 11.39 22.64
CA SER A 115 0.34 10.51 23.43
C SER A 115 0.81 9.06 23.50
N GLY A 116 1.87 8.68 22.76
CA GLY A 116 2.33 7.31 22.65
C GLY A 116 1.45 6.40 21.78
N LYS A 117 0.46 6.96 21.09
CA LYS A 117 -0.40 6.21 20.14
C LYS A 117 0.36 5.85 18.86
N ILE A 118 1.29 6.69 18.43
CA ILE A 118 2.18 6.46 17.30
C ILE A 118 3.60 6.25 17.85
N SER A 119 4.23 5.17 17.45
CA SER A 119 5.59 4.81 17.89
C SER A 119 6.63 5.60 17.09
N ASP A 120 7.62 6.14 17.80
CA ASP A 120 8.86 6.58 17.17
C ASP A 120 9.73 5.34 16.89
N CYS A 121 9.86 4.97 15.62
CA CYS A 121 10.58 3.79 15.18
C CYS A 121 12.07 4.07 14.87
N GLY A 122 12.58 5.22 15.28
CA GLY A 122 13.99 5.61 15.13
C GLY A 122 14.24 6.43 13.88
N SER A 123 15.48 6.41 13.39
CA SER A 123 15.88 7.14 12.19
C SER A 123 15.72 6.28 10.93
N SER A 124 15.41 6.90 9.79
CA SER A 124 15.39 6.23 8.48
C SER A 124 16.76 5.61 8.12
N MET A 125 17.86 6.21 8.60
CA MET A 125 19.20 5.66 8.41
C MET A 125 19.55 4.50 9.35
N SER A 126 18.82 4.36 10.46
CA SER A 126 19.02 3.30 11.46
C SER A 126 17.67 2.99 12.12
N PRO A 127 16.77 2.31 11.43
CA PRO A 127 15.45 1.97 11.96
C PRO A 127 15.56 1.01 13.16
N SER A 128 14.68 1.19 14.13
CA SER A 128 14.55 0.24 15.23
C SER A 128 13.62 -0.89 14.82
N THR A 129 14.19 -2.01 14.37
CA THR A 129 13.45 -3.23 13.99
C THR A 129 12.50 -3.67 15.10
N GLU A 130 12.95 -3.64 16.35
CA GLU A 130 12.15 -4.03 17.52
C GLU A 130 10.90 -3.16 17.65
N ARG A 131 11.02 -1.84 17.50
CA ARG A 131 9.87 -0.93 17.59
C ARG A 131 8.93 -1.07 16.41
N ILE A 132 9.46 -1.29 15.22
CA ILE A 132 8.63 -1.53 14.02
C ILE A 132 7.84 -2.83 14.19
N VAL A 133 8.49 -3.92 14.58
CA VAL A 133 7.82 -5.21 14.82
C VAL A 133 6.78 -5.09 15.93
N SER A 134 7.10 -4.36 17.01
CA SER A 134 6.15 -4.12 18.11
C SER A 134 4.94 -3.30 17.69
N ALA A 135 5.09 -2.38 16.73
CA ALA A 135 3.99 -1.62 16.15
C ALA A 135 3.08 -2.47 15.24
N ALA A 136 3.54 -3.66 14.84
CA ALA A 136 2.82 -4.63 14.01
C ALA A 136 2.17 -4.00 12.75
N PRO A 137 2.93 -3.32 11.88
CA PRO A 137 2.38 -2.71 10.68
C PRO A 137 2.01 -3.78 9.64
N GLU A 138 0.95 -3.53 8.88
CA GLU A 138 0.59 -4.31 7.69
C GLU A 138 1.33 -3.82 6.45
N ALA A 139 1.85 -2.59 6.49
CA ALA A 139 2.66 -2.01 5.42
C ALA A 139 3.67 -0.99 5.98
N ILE A 140 4.76 -0.84 5.25
CA ILE A 140 5.74 0.22 5.49
C ILE A 140 5.78 1.09 4.23
N LEU A 141 5.57 2.40 4.39
CA LEU A 141 5.65 3.36 3.31
C LEU A 141 6.99 4.09 3.41
N SER A 142 7.88 3.75 2.51
CA SER A 142 9.24 4.31 2.44
C SER A 142 9.56 4.80 1.02
N GLU A 143 10.61 5.57 0.89
CA GLU A 143 11.20 5.92 -0.40
C GLU A 143 12.14 4.78 -0.81
N CYS A 144 11.98 4.26 -2.02
CA CYS A 144 12.79 3.15 -2.53
C CYS A 144 14.30 3.46 -2.62
N LEU A 145 14.68 4.72 -2.54
CA LEU A 145 16.08 5.18 -2.55
C LEU A 145 16.74 5.20 -1.15
N SER A 146 15.98 4.94 -0.09
CA SER A 146 16.42 5.21 1.29
C SER A 146 16.54 3.98 2.17
N LEU A 147 16.28 2.77 1.65
CA LEU A 147 16.39 1.57 2.45
C LEU A 147 17.84 1.07 2.48
N PRO A 148 18.53 1.13 3.64
CA PRO A 148 19.80 0.44 3.80
C PRO A 148 19.61 -1.07 3.55
N ASP A 149 20.62 -1.75 3.02
CA ASP A 149 20.59 -3.23 2.80
C ASP A 149 20.11 -4.01 4.05
N SER A 150 20.44 -3.48 5.25
CA SER A 150 19.96 -4.05 6.51
C SER A 150 18.44 -3.98 6.69
N THR A 151 17.78 -2.93 6.18
CA THR A 151 16.33 -2.76 6.28
C THR A 151 15.62 -3.70 5.30
N ALA A 152 16.16 -3.85 4.09
CA ALA A 152 15.70 -4.83 3.11
C ALA A 152 15.73 -6.26 3.68
N ALA A 153 16.83 -6.63 4.31
CA ALA A 153 17.03 -7.95 4.90
C ALA A 153 16.01 -8.28 6.00
N TRP A 154 15.70 -7.35 6.90
CA TRP A 154 14.70 -7.63 7.94
C TRP A 154 13.27 -7.58 7.41
N ALA A 155 12.94 -6.69 6.45
CA ALA A 155 11.62 -6.65 5.84
C ALA A 155 11.27 -7.98 5.18
N SER A 156 12.22 -8.59 4.45
CA SER A 156 12.03 -9.92 3.86
C SER A 156 11.88 -11.04 4.91
N GLN A 157 12.52 -10.90 6.07
CA GLN A 157 12.45 -11.87 7.16
C GLN A 157 11.06 -11.90 7.83
N TYR A 158 10.34 -10.80 7.86
CA TYR A 158 9.02 -10.70 8.49
C TYR A 158 7.85 -10.78 7.52
N ASP A 159 8.12 -11.10 6.26
CA ASP A 159 7.12 -11.34 5.20
C ASP A 159 6.07 -10.21 5.10
N PHE A 160 6.53 -8.96 5.18
CA PHE A 160 5.67 -7.82 4.93
C PHE A 160 5.25 -7.78 3.46
N PRO A 161 3.97 -7.54 3.14
CA PRO A 161 3.53 -7.37 1.76
C PRO A 161 4.34 -6.28 1.06
N GLY A 162 5.00 -6.61 -0.05
CA GLY A 162 5.89 -5.70 -0.78
C GLY A 162 7.36 -5.75 -0.37
N SER A 163 7.77 -6.67 0.49
CA SER A 163 9.14 -6.79 1.00
C SER A 163 9.97 -7.88 0.31
N THR A 164 9.92 -8.02 -0.99
CA THR A 164 10.90 -8.88 -1.64
C THR A 164 12.25 -8.16 -1.75
N SER A 165 13.33 -8.86 -1.42
CA SER A 165 14.69 -8.31 -1.43
C SER A 165 15.12 -7.74 -2.79
N GLU A 166 14.48 -8.16 -3.88
CA GLU A 166 14.71 -7.66 -5.23
C GLU A 166 14.00 -6.32 -5.50
N GLU A 167 12.85 -6.07 -4.86
CA GLU A 167 12.09 -4.82 -5.01
C GLU A 167 12.68 -3.67 -4.19
N ILE A 168 13.43 -3.99 -3.15
CA ILE A 168 14.08 -3.01 -2.27
C ILE A 168 15.47 -2.61 -2.81
N ALA A 169 16.08 -3.44 -3.65
CA ALA A 169 17.41 -3.22 -4.24
C ALA A 169 17.38 -2.60 -5.67
N ALA A 170 16.19 -2.40 -6.25
CA ALA A 170 15.99 -1.81 -7.58
C ALA A 170 15.62 -0.35 -7.52
#